data_81d41eec5304b570d7db85df3b741351
#
_entry.id   81d41eec5304b570d7db85df3b741351
#
_cell.length_a   1.000
_cell.length_b   1.000
_cell.length_c   1.000
_cell.angle_alpha   90.00
_cell.angle_beta   90.00
_cell.angle_gamma   90.00
#
_symmetry.space_group_name_H-M   'P 1'
#
loop_
_entity.id
_entity.type
_entity.pdbx_description
1 polymer ?
#
loop_
_entity_poly.entity_id
_entity_poly.type
_entity_poly.pdbx_seq_one_letter_code
_entity_poly.pdbx_strand_id
1 'polypeptide(L)'
;MIKEENKIEIKAADKILKLPKYIFAQLDDWKEEAREKGMDLIDLGIGNPDGATPLPIVEAAMKSIQDPKSHGYPSFRGKLEFRESIAKWMKKRYNIDVDPKTQIQTL
;
A
#
# COMPACT_ATOMS: atom_id res chain seq x y z
N MET A 1 -40.34 8.30 32.20
CA MET A 1 -39.88 6.91 31.92
C MET A 1 -39.07 6.92 30.64
N ILE A 2 -37.76 6.94 30.78
CA ILE A 2 -36.82 6.91 29.65
C ILE A 2 -36.75 5.44 29.23
N LYS A 3 -37.12 5.14 27.97
CA LYS A 3 -37.01 3.77 27.43
C LYS A 3 -35.53 3.41 27.40
N GLU A 4 -35.15 2.30 28.06
CA GLU A 4 -33.84 1.68 27.88
C GLU A 4 -33.63 1.40 26.39
N GLU A 5 -32.67 2.07 25.79
CA GLU A 5 -32.21 1.76 24.44
C GLU A 5 -31.64 0.35 24.46
N ASN A 6 -32.27 -0.57 23.72
CA ASN A 6 -31.73 -1.92 23.47
C ASN A 6 -30.35 -1.77 22.77
N LYS A 7 -29.28 -1.76 23.55
CA LYS A 7 -27.92 -1.84 23.00
C LYS A 7 -27.75 -3.21 22.38
N ILE A 8 -27.62 -3.24 21.05
CA ILE A 8 -27.24 -4.46 20.31
C ILE A 8 -25.78 -4.74 20.65
N GLU A 9 -25.53 -5.79 21.39
CA GLU A 9 -24.16 -6.29 21.65
C GLU A 9 -23.70 -7.15 20.47
N ILE A 10 -22.76 -6.60 19.68
CA ILE A 10 -22.15 -7.34 18.57
C ILE A 10 -20.94 -8.11 19.10
N LYS A 11 -21.02 -9.43 19.11
CA LYS A 11 -19.91 -10.32 19.48
C LYS A 11 -19.17 -10.80 18.24
N ALA A 12 -17.84 -10.76 18.29
CA ALA A 12 -17.03 -11.37 17.25
C ALA A 12 -17.23 -12.90 17.23
N ALA A 13 -17.18 -13.51 16.04
CA ALA A 13 -17.26 -14.96 15.91
C ALA A 13 -16.07 -15.64 16.62
N ASP A 14 -16.29 -16.85 17.17
CA ASP A 14 -15.27 -17.61 17.91
C ASP A 14 -13.97 -17.81 17.11
N LYS A 15 -14.06 -17.93 15.79
CA LYS A 15 -12.88 -18.03 14.91
C LYS A 15 -12.01 -16.79 14.96
N ILE A 16 -12.61 -15.61 15.06
CA ILE A 16 -11.91 -14.33 15.18
C ILE A 16 -11.26 -14.20 16.56
N LEU A 17 -11.98 -14.60 17.60
CA LEU A 17 -11.46 -14.55 18.98
C LEU A 17 -10.25 -15.47 19.21
N LYS A 18 -10.09 -16.51 18.39
CA LYS A 18 -8.96 -17.45 18.43
C LYS A 18 -7.74 -17.00 17.62
N LEU A 19 -7.87 -15.94 16.81
CA LEU A 19 -6.73 -15.43 16.06
C LEU A 19 -5.73 -14.78 17.02
N PRO A 20 -4.42 -15.11 16.90
CA PRO A 20 -3.41 -14.39 17.63
C PRO A 20 -3.35 -12.93 17.17
N LYS A 21 -2.89 -12.05 18.05
CA LYS A 21 -2.62 -10.66 17.67
C LYS A 21 -1.62 -10.66 16.52
N TYR A 22 -1.85 -9.80 15.52
CA TYR A 22 -0.95 -9.68 14.37
C TYR A 22 0.45 -9.28 14.84
N ILE A 23 1.46 -10.06 14.44
CA ILE A 23 2.82 -9.93 14.99
C ILE A 23 3.41 -8.54 14.79
N PHE A 24 3.18 -7.89 13.65
CA PHE A 24 3.69 -6.54 13.40
C PHE A 24 3.02 -5.49 14.29
N ALA A 25 1.75 -5.67 14.65
CA ALA A 25 1.09 -4.81 15.63
C ALA A 25 1.70 -4.96 17.04
N GLN A 26 2.11 -6.18 17.41
CA GLN A 26 2.83 -6.39 18.68
C GLN A 26 4.23 -5.76 18.66
N LEU A 27 4.94 -5.85 17.52
CA LEU A 27 6.23 -5.21 17.34
C LEU A 27 6.11 -3.68 17.45
N ASP A 28 5.07 -3.10 16.89
CA ASP A 28 4.83 -1.66 16.98
C ASP A 28 4.57 -1.22 18.43
N ASP A 29 3.76 -1.98 19.18
CA ASP A 29 3.54 -1.72 20.61
C ASP A 29 4.87 -1.77 21.40
N TRP A 30 5.72 -2.79 21.16
CA TRP A 30 7.00 -2.92 21.84
C TRP A 30 8.00 -1.82 21.48
N LYS A 31 8.00 -1.37 20.21
CA LYS A 31 8.83 -0.23 19.79
C LYS A 31 8.38 1.06 20.48
N GLU A 32 7.07 1.27 20.59
CA GLU A 32 6.54 2.45 21.30
C GLU A 32 6.92 2.44 22.77
N GLU A 33 6.72 1.30 23.45
CA GLU A 33 7.14 1.13 24.85
C GLU A 33 8.63 1.37 25.07
N ALA A 34 9.47 0.91 24.11
CA ALA A 34 10.92 1.14 24.18
C ALA A 34 11.27 2.62 24.03
N ARG A 35 10.59 3.35 23.11
CA ARG A 35 10.78 4.80 22.93
C ARG A 35 10.34 5.59 24.16
N GLU A 36 9.21 5.24 24.76
CA GLU A 36 8.71 5.87 26.00
C GLU A 36 9.71 5.69 27.16
N LYS A 37 10.43 4.56 27.18
CA LYS A 37 11.51 4.32 28.15
C LYS A 37 12.82 5.05 27.80
N GLY A 38 12.85 5.87 26.75
CA GLY A 38 14.02 6.62 26.31
C GLY A 38 15.11 5.77 25.67
N MET A 39 14.77 4.56 25.17
CA MET A 39 15.73 3.71 24.47
C MET A 39 16.01 4.25 23.06
N ASP A 40 17.28 4.32 22.68
CA ASP A 40 17.70 4.60 21.31
C ASP A 40 17.48 3.36 20.45
N LEU A 41 16.34 3.32 19.75
CA LEU A 41 15.89 2.15 19.02
C LEU A 41 16.33 2.20 17.56
N ILE A 42 17.10 1.21 17.13
CA ILE A 42 17.41 0.96 15.72
C ILE A 42 16.42 -0.09 15.19
N ASP A 43 15.49 0.34 14.33
CA ASP A 43 14.44 -0.53 13.78
C ASP A 43 14.87 -1.15 12.44
N LEU A 44 15.15 -2.44 12.46
CA LEU A 44 15.45 -3.25 11.26
C LEU A 44 14.31 -4.22 10.93
N GLY A 45 13.14 -4.06 11.54
CA GLY A 45 12.02 -5.00 11.41
C GLY A 45 11.27 -4.92 10.09
N ILE A 46 11.27 -3.78 9.43
CA ILE A 46 10.55 -3.57 8.17
C ILE A 46 11.44 -2.80 7.20
N GLY A 47 11.61 -3.35 5.98
CA GLY A 47 12.26 -2.64 4.89
C GLY A 47 11.34 -1.54 4.35
N ASN A 48 11.57 -0.31 4.75
CA ASN A 48 10.84 0.85 4.25
C ASN A 48 11.84 1.84 3.64
N PRO A 49 11.55 2.43 2.46
CA PRO A 49 12.40 3.50 1.92
C PRO A 49 12.56 4.63 2.94
N ASP A 50 13.79 5.00 3.24
CA ASP A 50 14.14 6.08 4.18
C ASP A 50 14.23 7.45 3.50
N GLY A 51 14.39 7.46 2.18
CA GLY A 51 14.47 8.65 1.38
C GLY A 51 13.10 9.15 0.88
N ALA A 52 12.98 10.45 0.68
CA ALA A 52 11.81 11.04 0.05
C ALA A 52 11.66 10.58 -1.40
N THR A 53 10.41 10.43 -1.86
CA THR A 53 10.13 10.18 -3.28
C THR A 53 10.73 11.28 -4.16
N PRO A 54 11.47 10.94 -5.24
CA PRO A 54 12.06 11.92 -6.13
C PRO A 54 11.01 12.90 -6.68
N LEU A 55 11.36 14.19 -6.70
CA LEU A 55 10.44 15.28 -7.10
C LEU A 55 9.72 15.04 -8.43
N PRO A 56 10.38 14.56 -9.51
CA PRO A 56 9.69 14.30 -10.79
C PRO A 56 8.54 13.26 -10.67
N ILE A 57 8.67 12.30 -9.75
CA ILE A 57 7.61 11.31 -9.50
C ILE A 57 6.44 11.95 -8.75
N VAL A 58 6.74 12.80 -7.76
CA VAL A 58 5.71 13.55 -7.02
C VAL A 58 4.92 14.46 -7.95
N GLU A 59 5.61 15.23 -8.80
CA GLU A 59 4.99 16.13 -9.77
C GLU A 59 4.11 15.38 -10.78
N ALA A 60 4.58 14.23 -11.29
CA ALA A 60 3.81 13.38 -12.19
C ALA A 60 2.54 12.85 -11.51
N ALA A 61 2.62 12.42 -10.23
CA ALA A 61 1.47 11.98 -9.45
C ALA A 61 0.46 13.11 -9.23
N MET A 62 0.92 14.30 -8.85
CA MET A 62 0.08 15.49 -8.67
C MET A 62 -0.65 15.86 -9.96
N LYS A 63 0.05 15.86 -11.11
CA LYS A 63 -0.56 16.11 -12.41
C LYS A 63 -1.61 15.06 -12.78
N SER A 64 -1.35 13.78 -12.48
CA SER A 64 -2.29 12.70 -12.74
C SER A 64 -3.56 12.84 -11.90
N ILE A 65 -3.44 13.21 -10.62
CA ILE A 65 -4.60 13.42 -9.73
C ILE A 65 -5.49 14.58 -10.20
N GLN A 66 -4.93 15.59 -10.86
CA GLN A 66 -5.69 16.72 -11.41
C GLN A 66 -6.49 16.36 -12.67
N ASP A 67 -6.17 15.23 -13.33
CA ASP A 67 -6.91 14.78 -14.52
C ASP A 67 -8.10 13.90 -14.10
N PRO A 68 -9.36 14.35 -14.30
CA PRO A 68 -10.55 13.56 -13.98
C PRO A 68 -10.60 12.18 -14.64
N LYS A 69 -9.94 11.99 -15.78
CA LYS A 69 -9.86 10.70 -16.47
C LYS A 69 -9.05 9.65 -15.69
N SER A 70 -8.27 10.07 -14.72
CA SER A 70 -7.49 9.16 -13.86
C SER A 70 -8.26 8.67 -12.64
N HIS A 71 -9.48 9.17 -12.37
CA HIS A 71 -10.25 8.88 -11.16
C HIS A 71 -11.09 7.59 -11.25
N GLY A 72 -11.26 7.02 -12.44
CA GLY A 72 -12.06 5.82 -12.65
C GLY A 72 -11.30 4.53 -12.32
N TYR A 73 -12.04 3.42 -12.31
CA TYR A 73 -11.42 2.10 -12.21
C TYR A 73 -10.52 1.83 -13.41
N PRO A 74 -9.31 1.28 -13.21
CA PRO A 74 -8.46 0.85 -14.31
C PRO A 74 -9.05 -0.37 -15.01
N SER A 75 -8.65 -0.62 -16.27
CA SER A 75 -8.96 -1.88 -16.94
C SER A 75 -8.24 -3.05 -16.22
N PHE A 76 -8.76 -4.28 -16.38
CA PHE A 76 -8.13 -5.49 -15.81
C PHE A 76 -6.66 -5.68 -16.18
N ARG A 77 -6.24 -5.13 -17.30
CA ARG A 77 -4.84 -5.21 -17.77
C ARG A 77 -4.01 -4.00 -17.34
N GLY A 78 -4.61 -3.03 -16.67
CA GLY A 78 -4.02 -1.73 -16.38
C GLY A 78 -4.01 -0.79 -17.59
N LYS A 79 -3.59 0.46 -17.38
CA LYS A 79 -3.52 1.48 -18.45
C LYS A 79 -2.49 1.09 -19.51
N LEU A 80 -2.84 1.24 -20.78
CA LEU A 80 -1.94 0.89 -21.90
C LEU A 80 -0.65 1.72 -21.86
N GLU A 81 -0.75 3.01 -21.55
CA GLU A 81 0.38 3.94 -21.47
C GLU A 81 1.40 3.50 -20.41
N PHE A 82 0.92 2.92 -19.30
CA PHE A 82 1.81 2.37 -18.27
C PHE A 82 2.52 1.11 -18.78
N ARG A 83 1.81 0.22 -19.45
CA ARG A 83 2.40 -0.99 -20.04
C ARG A 83 3.40 -0.67 -21.16
N GLU A 84 3.12 0.34 -21.99
CA GLU A 84 4.08 0.85 -22.99
C GLU A 84 5.35 1.42 -22.34
N SER A 85 5.19 2.10 -21.20
CA SER A 85 6.33 2.63 -20.45
C SER A 85 7.19 1.49 -19.87
N ILE A 86 6.56 0.42 -19.39
CA ILE A 86 7.26 -0.81 -18.94
C ILE A 86 8.02 -1.44 -20.13
N ALA A 87 7.39 -1.60 -21.29
CA ALA A 87 8.03 -2.15 -22.47
C ALA A 87 9.26 -1.32 -22.89
N LYS A 88 9.16 0.00 -22.92
CA LYS A 88 10.28 0.90 -23.21
C LYS A 88 11.39 0.75 -22.17
N TRP A 89 11.05 0.63 -20.89
CA TRP A 89 12.05 0.43 -19.85
C TRP A 89 12.75 -0.92 -19.96
N MET A 90 12.02 -2.02 -20.25
CA MET A 90 12.58 -3.35 -20.48
C MET A 90 13.55 -3.33 -21.66
N LYS A 91 13.17 -2.67 -22.76
CA LYS A 91 14.07 -2.49 -23.91
C LYS A 91 15.33 -1.74 -23.54
N LYS A 92 15.18 -0.57 -22.87
CA LYS A 92 16.32 0.29 -22.50
C LYS A 92 17.27 -0.39 -21.52
N ARG A 93 16.73 -1.09 -20.51
CA ARG A 93 17.55 -1.60 -19.40
C ARG A 93 18.14 -2.97 -19.67
N TYR A 94 17.39 -3.83 -20.37
CA TYR A 94 17.75 -5.23 -20.57
C TYR A 94 17.88 -5.64 -22.03
N ASN A 95 17.59 -4.73 -22.98
CA ASN A 95 17.50 -5.01 -24.40
C ASN A 95 16.49 -6.12 -24.75
N ILE A 96 15.40 -6.20 -23.98
CA ILE A 96 14.31 -7.16 -24.19
C ILE A 96 13.13 -6.43 -24.84
N ASP A 97 12.62 -6.99 -25.94
CA ASP A 97 11.40 -6.53 -26.59
C ASP A 97 10.21 -7.32 -26.04
N VAL A 98 9.20 -6.61 -25.54
CA VAL A 98 7.94 -7.17 -25.07
C VAL A 98 6.77 -6.39 -25.67
N ASP A 99 5.71 -7.11 -26.05
CA ASP A 99 4.48 -6.48 -26.53
C ASP A 99 3.64 -5.96 -25.34
N PRO A 100 3.43 -4.63 -25.22
CA PRO A 100 2.67 -4.07 -24.11
C PRO A 100 1.20 -4.48 -24.10
N LYS A 101 0.66 -4.98 -25.21
CA LYS A 101 -0.75 -5.40 -25.32
C LYS A 101 -0.99 -6.82 -24.83
N THR A 102 -0.02 -7.72 -25.02
CA THR A 102 -0.20 -9.17 -24.82
C THR A 102 0.73 -9.76 -23.77
N GLN A 103 1.89 -9.14 -23.49
CA GLN A 103 2.92 -9.71 -22.63
C GLN A 103 3.14 -8.93 -21.33
N ILE A 104 2.42 -7.82 -21.10
CA ILE A 104 2.49 -7.03 -19.88
C ILE A 104 1.09 -6.92 -19.27
N GLN A 105 1.00 -7.25 -17.99
CA GLN A 105 -0.15 -7.01 -17.13
C GLN A 105 0.28 -6.28 -15.89
N THR A 106 -0.47 -5.27 -15.47
CA THR A 106 -0.28 -4.59 -14.20
C THR A 106 -1.39 -5.02 -13.23
N LEU A 107 -1.01 -5.29 -12.00
CA LEU A 107 -1.88 -5.72 -10.92
C LEU A 107 -2.20 -4.55 -9.98
#